data_b782c5cacd269e3e4993e5ab3981f5b0
#
_entry.id   b782c5cacd269e3e4993e5ab3981f5b0
#
_cell.length_a   1.000
_cell.length_b   1.000
_cell.length_c   1.000
_cell.angle_alpha   90.00
_cell.angle_beta   90.00
_cell.angle_gamma   90.00
#
_symmetry.space_group_name_H-M   'P 1'
#
loop_
_entity.id
_entity.type
_entity.pdbx_description
1 polymer ?
#
loop_
_entity_poly.entity_id
_entity_poly.type
_entity_poly.pdbx_seq_one_letter_code
_entity_poly.pdbx_strand_id
1 'polypeptide(L)'
;MAPMADMRGAAPSPARGEVGGSERRNITVLFADLAGSTAIAERMDPEDWTHVVGQAFARMNATVQRYDGTIARLMGDGLLAFFGAPVAHEDDPERAIRCGLDMVQAIGELGAAHHAKNGVDLQVRVGINTGPVVVGIVGTDAANEYTAMGDAVNVAARMQSLAPPGGVLITEATHRFVAPLVESRDAGMLELKGKADTVHAFEVTGLKPGATSPRGLAGIHSPMIGRDDQLARLSALFSVARARQGRIVSVLGEPGIGKSRLLAEFRAAVTAMDPHAQWVEGRCLSYGQALPYHVVLDLVRSMFGVSASADEPETRAALGRGLRDLLGEGWAEPYTYLGHLLSVQLEPEMQARISTLQGETMKRYVSSIATAIRAQSARAPMVLVCEDLHWADPASVDTLLALAPLMADLPVVCIATSRVERRAEGWRLITGTRDLFGDALTEIRLDPLSSEDSRTLVANLLQIESLPVATRELILTKAEGNPFFVEEVIRMLVDRGLIERHDDRWIATEKVASIEIPDTLQGLLLARIDRLPPESRRTLRVASVIGRQFAVSLLERLLEVKTA
;
A
#
# COMPACT_ATOMS: atom_id res chain seq x y z
N MET A 1 -33.78 47.34 -14.93
CA MET A 1 -33.34 46.95 -13.58
C MET A 1 -34.00 45.63 -13.25
N ALA A 2 -33.25 44.53 -13.37
CA ALA A 2 -33.63 43.20 -12.88
C ALA A 2 -32.43 42.65 -12.09
N PRO A 3 -32.61 42.01 -10.94
CA PRO A 3 -31.49 41.62 -10.10
C PRO A 3 -30.84 40.34 -10.60
N MET A 4 -29.52 40.35 -10.58
CA MET A 4 -28.66 39.19 -10.84
C MET A 4 -28.87 38.10 -9.79
N ALA A 5 -29.21 36.91 -10.24
CA ALA A 5 -29.32 35.72 -9.40
C ALA A 5 -27.93 35.19 -9.01
N ASP A 6 -27.79 34.95 -7.73
CA ASP A 6 -26.63 34.43 -7.02
C ASP A 6 -26.42 32.93 -7.37
N MET A 7 -25.42 32.63 -8.18
CA MET A 7 -25.00 31.26 -8.45
C MET A 7 -23.87 30.85 -7.47
N ARG A 8 -24.22 30.58 -6.23
CA ARG A 8 -23.37 29.83 -5.32
C ARG A 8 -23.71 28.35 -5.48
N GLY A 9 -22.86 27.65 -6.25
CA GLY A 9 -22.83 26.19 -6.28
C GLY A 9 -22.41 25.67 -4.91
N ALA A 10 -23.35 25.07 -4.18
CA ALA A 10 -23.12 24.41 -2.92
C ALA A 10 -22.33 23.11 -3.19
N ALA A 11 -21.12 23.02 -2.64
CA ALA A 11 -20.44 21.75 -2.47
C ALA A 11 -21.29 20.82 -1.59
N PRO A 12 -21.31 19.50 -1.83
CA PRO A 12 -22.05 18.58 -0.99
C PRO A 12 -21.44 18.54 0.41
N SER A 13 -22.20 18.94 1.41
CA SER A 13 -21.84 18.78 2.82
C SER A 13 -21.68 17.29 3.15
N PRO A 14 -20.58 16.86 3.78
CA PRO A 14 -20.51 15.52 4.35
C PRO A 14 -21.58 15.41 5.45
N ALA A 15 -22.20 14.23 5.54
CA ALA A 15 -23.26 13.92 6.49
C ALA A 15 -22.87 14.34 7.91
N ARG A 16 -23.80 15.00 8.62
CA ARG A 16 -23.67 15.42 10.01
C ARG A 16 -23.33 14.21 10.89
N GLY A 17 -22.06 14.05 11.25
CA GLY A 17 -21.58 13.23 12.34
C GLY A 17 -21.28 14.13 13.53
N GLU A 18 -21.74 13.74 14.69
CA GLU A 18 -21.58 14.44 15.96
C GLU A 18 -20.11 14.72 16.28
N VAL A 19 -19.86 15.78 17.03
CA VAL A 19 -18.56 16.30 17.47
C VAL A 19 -17.74 15.18 18.12
N GLY A 20 -16.81 14.58 17.36
CA GLY A 20 -15.90 13.55 17.85
C GLY A 20 -14.80 14.14 18.73
N GLY A 21 -14.53 13.50 19.86
CA GLY A 21 -13.47 13.87 20.76
C GLY A 21 -12.08 13.86 20.11
N SER A 22 -11.15 14.65 20.63
CA SER A 22 -9.75 14.69 20.19
C SER A 22 -9.05 13.36 20.49
N GLU A 23 -8.36 12.79 19.49
CA GLU A 23 -7.67 11.50 19.59
C GLU A 23 -6.15 11.66 19.43
N ARG A 24 -5.39 10.93 20.25
CA ARG A 24 -3.93 10.89 20.11
C ARG A 24 -3.53 9.79 19.12
N ARG A 25 -2.88 10.18 18.02
CA ARG A 25 -2.41 9.28 16.95
C ARG A 25 -0.95 9.49 16.61
N ASN A 26 -0.32 8.46 16.09
CA ASN A 26 0.96 8.60 15.41
C ASN A 26 0.67 8.69 13.92
N ILE A 27 0.93 9.84 13.31
CA ILE A 27 0.68 10.08 11.88
C ILE A 27 1.93 10.57 11.18
N THR A 28 1.92 10.51 9.87
CA THR A 28 2.94 11.17 9.04
C THR A 28 2.35 12.45 8.46
N VAL A 29 3.03 13.54 8.73
CA VAL A 29 2.64 14.89 8.33
C VAL A 29 3.49 15.31 7.15
N LEU A 30 2.86 15.81 6.10
CA LEU A 30 3.50 16.38 4.91
C LEU A 30 3.12 17.85 4.78
N PHE A 31 4.14 18.72 4.71
CA PHE A 31 4.00 20.10 4.26
C PHE A 31 4.62 20.26 2.89
N ALA A 32 3.95 20.99 2.02
CA ALA A 32 4.45 21.37 0.71
C ALA A 32 4.18 22.85 0.46
N ASP A 33 5.10 23.55 -0.21
CA ASP A 33 5.01 24.99 -0.48
C ASP A 33 5.76 25.33 -1.77
N LEU A 34 5.25 26.29 -2.55
CA LEU A 34 5.90 26.71 -3.79
C LEU A 34 7.14 27.57 -3.49
N ALA A 35 8.28 27.13 -3.96
CA ALA A 35 9.55 27.82 -3.71
C ALA A 35 9.59 29.17 -4.42
N GLY A 36 9.83 30.24 -3.65
CA GLY A 36 9.99 31.60 -4.21
C GLY A 36 8.70 32.22 -4.74
N SER A 37 7.55 31.71 -4.38
CA SER A 37 6.23 32.18 -4.78
C SER A 37 6.01 33.69 -4.64
N THR A 38 6.45 34.30 -3.55
CA THR A 38 6.34 35.76 -3.32
C THR A 38 7.09 36.56 -4.39
N ALA A 39 8.32 36.18 -4.74
CA ALA A 39 9.10 36.85 -5.77
C ALA A 39 8.53 36.64 -7.18
N ILE A 40 7.86 35.52 -7.41
CA ILE A 40 7.16 35.23 -8.67
C ILE A 40 5.89 36.07 -8.75
N ALA A 41 5.10 36.13 -7.69
CA ALA A 41 3.88 36.90 -7.60
C ALA A 41 4.10 38.41 -7.83
N GLU A 42 5.22 38.95 -7.34
CA GLU A 42 5.60 40.38 -7.57
C GLU A 42 5.91 40.71 -9.03
N ARG A 43 6.21 39.69 -9.87
CA ARG A 43 6.62 39.87 -11.29
C ARG A 43 5.53 39.47 -12.27
N MET A 44 4.46 38.82 -11.81
CA MET A 44 3.36 38.33 -12.65
C MET A 44 2.12 39.20 -12.45
N ASP A 45 1.23 39.17 -13.46
CA ASP A 45 -0.11 39.68 -13.29
C ASP A 45 -0.87 38.86 -12.23
N PRO A 46 -1.62 39.48 -11.33
CA PRO A 46 -2.32 38.77 -10.26
C PRO A 46 -3.30 37.71 -10.75
N GLU A 47 -3.96 37.89 -11.89
CA GLU A 47 -4.87 36.92 -12.47
C GLU A 47 -4.10 35.70 -13.02
N ASP A 48 -2.99 35.93 -13.71
CA ASP A 48 -2.11 34.88 -14.22
C ASP A 48 -1.50 34.08 -13.05
N TRP A 49 -1.04 34.76 -12.00
CA TRP A 49 -0.53 34.11 -10.81
C TRP A 49 -1.59 33.23 -10.12
N THR A 50 -2.79 33.73 -9.97
CA THR A 50 -3.90 32.97 -9.39
C THR A 50 -4.21 31.70 -10.20
N HIS A 51 -4.13 31.79 -11.53
CA HIS A 51 -4.32 30.65 -12.41
C HIS A 51 -3.20 29.60 -12.24
N VAL A 52 -1.95 30.03 -12.18
CA VAL A 52 -0.78 29.16 -11.98
C VAL A 52 -0.84 28.45 -10.63
N VAL A 53 -1.14 29.17 -9.55
CA VAL A 53 -1.31 28.61 -8.21
C VAL A 53 -2.48 27.62 -8.18
N GLY A 54 -3.59 27.93 -8.84
CA GLY A 54 -4.73 27.03 -8.97
C GLY A 54 -4.37 25.70 -9.66
N GLN A 55 -3.56 25.74 -10.72
CA GLN A 55 -3.05 24.54 -11.39
C GLN A 55 -2.08 23.75 -10.49
N ALA A 56 -1.20 24.43 -9.76
CA ALA A 56 -0.30 23.80 -8.81
C ALA A 56 -1.06 23.06 -7.70
N PHE A 57 -2.07 23.72 -7.09
CA PHE A 57 -2.92 23.09 -6.09
C PHE A 57 -3.70 21.89 -6.64
N ALA A 58 -4.25 21.97 -7.84
CA ALA A 58 -4.95 20.85 -8.45
C ALA A 58 -4.04 19.62 -8.57
N ARG A 59 -2.76 19.82 -8.97
CA ARG A 59 -1.77 18.73 -9.07
C ARG A 59 -1.35 18.21 -7.70
N MET A 60 -1.06 19.10 -6.74
CA MET A 60 -0.71 18.70 -5.37
C MET A 60 -1.85 17.91 -4.71
N ASN A 61 -3.09 18.36 -4.84
CA ASN A 61 -4.27 17.68 -4.32
C ASN A 61 -4.45 16.30 -4.93
N ALA A 62 -4.37 16.18 -6.26
CA ALA A 62 -4.47 14.89 -6.95
C ALA A 62 -3.37 13.93 -6.50
N THR A 63 -2.15 14.43 -6.24
CA THR A 63 -1.05 13.61 -5.74
C THR A 63 -1.32 13.12 -4.32
N VAL A 64 -1.79 13.99 -3.40
CA VAL A 64 -2.14 13.60 -2.03
C VAL A 64 -3.23 12.52 -2.03
N GLN A 65 -4.28 12.71 -2.82
CA GLN A 65 -5.39 11.74 -2.93
C GLN A 65 -4.93 10.40 -3.49
N ARG A 66 -4.04 10.39 -4.50
CA ARG A 66 -3.47 9.15 -5.07
C ARG A 66 -2.83 8.24 -4.02
N TYR A 67 -2.29 8.81 -2.97
CA TYR A 67 -1.63 8.08 -1.88
C TYR A 67 -2.46 7.98 -0.60
N ASP A 68 -3.79 8.18 -0.67
CA ASP A 68 -4.71 8.14 0.46
C ASP A 68 -4.36 9.13 1.58
N GLY A 69 -3.72 10.23 1.24
CA GLY A 69 -3.48 11.33 2.15
C GLY A 69 -4.73 12.19 2.33
N THR A 70 -4.89 12.76 3.51
CA THR A 70 -5.97 13.71 3.83
C THR A 70 -5.43 15.12 3.80
N ILE A 71 -6.00 15.98 2.95
CA ILE A 71 -5.66 17.40 2.93
C ILE A 71 -6.30 18.06 4.14
N ALA A 72 -5.46 18.54 5.05
CA ALA A 72 -5.90 19.20 6.28
C ALA A 72 -6.14 20.70 6.07
N ARG A 73 -5.25 21.35 5.30
CA ARG A 73 -5.35 22.79 5.08
C ARG A 73 -4.58 23.22 3.82
N LEU A 74 -5.16 24.19 3.11
CA LEU A 74 -4.47 24.98 2.09
C LEU A 74 -4.06 26.31 2.72
N MET A 75 -2.81 26.76 2.55
CA MET A 75 -2.23 27.93 3.21
C MET A 75 -1.49 28.78 2.19
N GLY A 76 -2.15 29.81 1.65
CA GLY A 76 -1.53 30.67 0.64
C GLY A 76 -1.16 29.89 -0.62
N ASP A 77 0.10 29.57 -0.78
CA ASP A 77 0.71 28.78 -1.85
C ASP A 77 1.20 27.40 -1.40
N GLY A 78 0.87 27.02 -0.17
CA GLY A 78 1.25 25.77 0.47
C GLY A 78 0.08 24.88 0.87
N LEU A 79 0.40 23.63 1.18
CA LEU A 79 -0.55 22.59 1.54
C LEU A 79 -0.04 21.80 2.75
N LEU A 80 -0.96 21.46 3.64
CA LEU A 80 -0.76 20.51 4.74
C LEU A 80 -1.59 19.25 4.49
N ALA A 81 -0.95 18.11 4.50
CA ALA A 81 -1.61 16.81 4.38
C ALA A 81 -1.19 15.86 5.53
N PHE A 82 -2.09 14.95 5.87
CA PHE A 82 -1.88 13.90 6.86
C PHE A 82 -2.00 12.52 6.22
N PHE A 83 -1.12 11.60 6.62
CA PHE A 83 -1.18 10.17 6.33
C PHE A 83 -1.30 9.44 7.66
N GLY A 84 -2.33 8.61 7.82
CA GLY A 84 -2.64 7.96 9.09
C GLY A 84 -3.82 8.59 9.85
N ALA A 85 -4.50 9.59 9.25
CA ALA A 85 -5.72 10.19 9.79
C ALA A 85 -6.56 10.81 8.67
N PRO A 86 -7.88 10.63 8.64
CA PRO A 86 -8.71 9.83 9.56
C PRO A 86 -8.56 8.32 9.37
N VAL A 87 -8.03 7.85 8.24
CA VAL A 87 -7.74 6.44 7.96
C VAL A 87 -6.25 6.19 8.15
N ALA A 88 -5.88 5.12 8.86
CA ALA A 88 -4.50 4.72 9.07
C ALA A 88 -4.14 3.50 8.23
N HIS A 89 -2.93 3.52 7.62
CA HIS A 89 -2.35 2.43 6.88
C HIS A 89 -1.00 2.04 7.51
N GLU A 90 -0.57 0.79 7.32
CA GLU A 90 0.73 0.33 7.83
C GLU A 90 1.92 1.04 7.18
N ASP A 91 1.71 1.54 5.96
CA ASP A 91 2.69 2.16 5.08
C ASP A 91 2.54 3.69 4.95
N ASP A 92 1.86 4.35 5.89
CA ASP A 92 1.65 5.79 5.86
C ASP A 92 2.93 6.63 5.65
N PRO A 93 4.08 6.31 6.28
CA PRO A 93 5.34 7.01 6.00
C PRO A 93 5.81 6.82 4.56
N GLU A 94 5.68 5.61 3.99
CA GLU A 94 6.02 5.33 2.59
C GLU A 94 5.11 6.11 1.63
N ARG A 95 3.80 6.12 1.88
CA ARG A 95 2.80 6.86 1.10
C ARG A 95 3.12 8.34 1.07
N ALA A 96 3.46 8.93 2.21
CA ALA A 96 3.86 10.32 2.32
C ALA A 96 5.12 10.63 1.50
N ILE A 97 6.12 9.74 1.50
CA ILE A 97 7.35 9.89 0.71
C ILE A 97 7.06 9.81 -0.79
N ARG A 98 6.32 8.80 -1.23
CA ARG A 98 5.93 8.65 -2.64
C ARG A 98 5.13 9.85 -3.12
N CYS A 99 4.18 10.32 -2.30
CA CYS A 99 3.42 11.54 -2.53
C CYS A 99 4.36 12.75 -2.69
N GLY A 100 5.32 12.94 -1.79
CA GLY A 100 6.29 14.04 -1.86
C GLY A 100 7.13 14.02 -3.14
N LEU A 101 7.65 12.87 -3.53
CA LEU A 101 8.44 12.71 -4.75
C LEU A 101 7.61 12.96 -6.02
N ASP A 102 6.41 12.37 -6.11
CA ASP A 102 5.51 12.59 -7.26
C ASP A 102 5.04 14.05 -7.33
N MET A 103 4.85 14.70 -6.17
CA MET A 103 4.49 16.13 -6.11
C MET A 103 5.60 17.01 -6.65
N VAL A 104 6.86 16.73 -6.28
CA VAL A 104 8.04 17.44 -6.84
C VAL A 104 8.10 17.27 -8.34
N GLN A 105 7.90 16.07 -8.85
CA GLN A 105 7.88 15.81 -10.29
C GLN A 105 6.73 16.56 -10.99
N ALA A 106 5.50 16.44 -10.48
CA ALA A 106 4.31 17.04 -11.09
C ALA A 106 4.37 18.58 -11.14
N ILE A 107 4.94 19.23 -10.11
CA ILE A 107 5.15 20.68 -10.08
C ILE A 107 6.33 21.08 -10.98
N GLY A 108 7.39 20.28 -11.04
CA GLY A 108 8.51 20.49 -11.97
C GLY A 108 8.06 20.45 -13.45
N GLU A 109 7.20 19.51 -13.82
CA GLU A 109 6.59 19.44 -15.17
C GLU A 109 5.71 20.67 -15.46
N LEU A 110 4.92 21.14 -14.46
CA LEU A 110 4.15 22.37 -14.58
C LEU A 110 5.08 23.58 -14.76
N GLY A 111 6.17 23.65 -13.97
CA GLY A 111 7.19 24.69 -14.05
C GLY A 111 7.82 24.75 -15.45
N ALA A 112 8.23 23.61 -16.00
CA ALA A 112 8.80 23.55 -17.35
C ALA A 112 7.83 24.06 -18.42
N ALA A 113 6.53 23.74 -18.30
CA ALA A 113 5.50 24.22 -19.20
C ALA A 113 5.28 25.75 -19.12
N HIS A 114 5.38 26.32 -17.92
CA HIS A 114 5.25 27.76 -17.69
C HIS A 114 6.54 28.52 -18.03
N HIS A 115 7.70 27.91 -17.79
CA HIS A 115 8.99 28.49 -18.20
C HIS A 115 9.03 28.74 -19.71
N ALA A 116 8.57 27.79 -20.51
CA ALA A 116 8.51 27.94 -21.98
C ALA A 116 7.57 29.07 -22.45
N LYS A 117 6.57 29.44 -21.64
CA LYS A 117 5.59 30.48 -21.98
C LYS A 117 5.97 31.85 -21.41
N ASN A 118 6.36 31.91 -20.16
CA ASN A 118 6.41 33.14 -19.35
C ASN A 118 7.76 33.29 -18.61
N GLY A 119 8.73 32.37 -18.79
CA GLY A 119 10.02 32.39 -18.09
C GLY A 119 9.91 32.13 -16.56
N VAL A 120 8.82 31.50 -16.09
CA VAL A 120 8.54 31.25 -14.66
C VAL A 120 8.93 29.82 -14.30
N ASP A 121 9.88 29.67 -13.37
CA ASP A 121 10.27 28.40 -12.79
C ASP A 121 9.43 28.11 -11.54
N LEU A 122 8.67 27.02 -11.59
CA LEU A 122 7.93 26.56 -10.43
C LEU A 122 8.59 25.31 -9.83
N GLN A 123 8.86 25.38 -8.55
CA GLN A 123 9.37 24.25 -7.77
C GLN A 123 8.62 24.18 -6.45
N VAL A 124 8.50 22.99 -5.89
CA VAL A 124 7.90 22.78 -4.57
C VAL A 124 8.96 22.32 -3.57
N ARG A 125 8.82 22.71 -2.32
CA ARG A 125 9.60 22.20 -1.19
C ARG A 125 8.69 21.30 -0.37
N VAL A 126 9.14 20.11 -0.04
CA VAL A 126 8.36 19.15 0.74
C VAL A 126 9.10 18.79 2.02
N GLY A 127 8.41 18.90 3.15
CA GLY A 127 8.90 18.49 4.46
C GLY A 127 8.00 17.43 5.09
N ILE A 128 8.58 16.32 5.55
CA ILE A 128 7.82 15.19 6.10
C ILE A 128 8.35 14.80 7.47
N ASN A 129 7.44 14.59 8.41
CA ASN A 129 7.77 14.07 9.74
C ASN A 129 6.69 13.10 10.24
N THR A 130 7.12 12.03 10.90
CA THR A 130 6.25 11.05 11.55
C THR A 130 6.33 11.21 13.05
N GLY A 131 5.19 11.31 13.72
CA GLY A 131 5.18 11.45 15.17
C GLY A 131 3.78 11.56 15.78
N PRO A 132 3.71 11.58 17.13
CA PRO A 132 2.44 11.67 17.84
C PRO A 132 1.80 13.05 17.71
N VAL A 133 0.51 13.06 17.43
CA VAL A 133 -0.35 14.23 17.36
C VAL A 133 -1.68 13.97 18.04
N VAL A 134 -2.42 15.03 18.35
CA VAL A 134 -3.83 14.96 18.71
C VAL A 134 -4.62 15.41 17.50
N VAL A 135 -5.38 14.50 16.89
CA VAL A 135 -6.26 14.78 15.76
C VAL A 135 -7.69 14.99 16.25
N GLY A 136 -8.38 15.91 15.63
CA GLY A 136 -9.78 16.18 15.98
C GLY A 136 -10.36 17.28 15.12
N ILE A 137 -11.66 17.48 15.25
CA ILE A 137 -12.36 18.60 14.64
C ILE A 137 -12.23 19.80 15.58
N VAL A 138 -11.60 20.86 15.12
CA VAL A 138 -11.49 22.12 15.85
C VAL A 138 -12.29 23.18 15.10
N GLY A 139 -13.23 23.82 15.79
CA GLY A 139 -14.05 24.88 15.24
C GLY A 139 -15.33 25.12 16.04
N THR A 140 -16.02 26.17 15.69
CA THR A 140 -17.38 26.48 16.17
C THR A 140 -18.39 26.02 15.13
N ASP A 141 -19.66 25.89 15.48
CA ASP A 141 -20.78 25.35 14.65
C ASP A 141 -20.86 25.87 13.19
N ALA A 142 -20.12 26.94 12.85
CA ALA A 142 -20.11 27.54 11.51
C ALA A 142 -18.88 27.16 10.65
N ALA A 143 -17.79 26.65 11.24
CA ALA A 143 -16.58 26.26 10.53
C ALA A 143 -15.83 25.18 11.33
N ASN A 144 -16.06 23.93 10.98
CA ASN A 144 -15.35 22.77 11.54
C ASN A 144 -14.18 22.39 10.63
N GLU A 145 -12.97 22.41 11.15
CA GLU A 145 -11.75 22.04 10.43
C GLU A 145 -11.12 20.79 11.09
N TYR A 146 -10.92 19.75 10.29
CA TYR A 146 -10.17 18.57 10.76
C TYR A 146 -8.69 18.94 10.84
N THR A 147 -8.13 18.92 12.04
CA THR A 147 -6.76 19.37 12.28
C THR A 147 -6.00 18.41 13.18
N ALA A 148 -4.69 18.46 13.12
CA ALA A 148 -3.79 17.78 14.04
C ALA A 148 -2.98 18.78 14.83
N MET A 149 -2.92 18.61 16.14
CA MET A 149 -2.12 19.42 17.05
C MET A 149 -1.01 18.56 17.65
N GLY A 150 0.22 19.05 17.60
CA GLY A 150 1.37 18.38 18.19
C GLY A 150 2.69 18.88 17.63
N ASP A 151 3.77 18.58 18.32
CA ASP A 151 5.12 18.94 17.91
C ASP A 151 5.48 18.39 16.53
N ALA A 152 4.96 17.19 16.21
CA ALA A 152 5.21 16.54 14.92
C ALA A 152 4.77 17.39 13.70
N VAL A 153 3.69 18.17 13.83
CA VAL A 153 3.22 19.09 12.77
C VAL A 153 4.21 20.23 12.58
N ASN A 154 4.67 20.82 13.67
CA ASN A 154 5.62 21.93 13.64
C ASN A 154 6.98 21.49 13.07
N VAL A 155 7.43 20.28 13.38
CA VAL A 155 8.67 19.71 12.83
C VAL A 155 8.55 19.53 11.32
N ALA A 156 7.45 18.97 10.81
CA ALA A 156 7.22 18.81 9.38
C ALA A 156 7.23 20.16 8.63
N ALA A 157 6.58 21.21 9.18
CA ALA A 157 6.59 22.56 8.62
C ALA A 157 8.01 23.14 8.52
N ARG A 158 8.86 22.87 9.52
CA ARG A 158 10.26 23.32 9.52
C ARG A 158 11.12 22.52 8.55
N MET A 159 10.89 21.20 8.41
CA MET A 159 11.53 20.38 7.37
C MET A 159 11.22 20.95 5.98
N GLN A 160 9.97 21.33 5.71
CA GLN A 160 9.58 21.97 4.46
C GLN A 160 10.35 23.28 4.21
N SER A 161 10.45 24.14 5.23
CA SER A 161 11.15 25.42 5.10
C SER A 161 12.66 25.26 4.83
N LEU A 162 13.27 24.18 5.29
CA LEU A 162 14.69 23.85 5.12
C LEU A 162 14.95 22.98 3.88
N ALA A 163 13.91 22.41 3.27
CA ALA A 163 14.05 21.59 2.08
C ALA A 163 14.57 22.43 0.90
N PRO A 164 15.48 21.88 0.07
CA PRO A 164 15.90 22.57 -1.16
C PRO A 164 14.71 22.69 -2.12
N PRO A 165 14.69 23.74 -2.99
CA PRO A 165 13.70 23.81 -4.06
C PRO A 165 13.72 22.55 -4.92
N GLY A 166 12.55 21.93 -5.13
CA GLY A 166 12.46 20.64 -5.83
C GLY A 166 12.92 19.44 -5.00
N GLY A 167 13.03 19.57 -3.68
CA GLY A 167 13.49 18.49 -2.79
C GLY A 167 12.47 18.07 -1.75
N VAL A 168 12.67 16.85 -1.24
CA VAL A 168 11.91 16.24 -0.14
C VAL A 168 12.84 16.03 1.05
N LEU A 169 12.58 16.72 2.16
CA LEU A 169 13.36 16.62 3.39
C LEU A 169 12.53 15.91 4.46
N ILE A 170 13.13 14.91 5.11
CA ILE A 170 12.48 14.09 6.13
C ILE A 170 13.28 14.03 7.42
N THR A 171 12.63 13.82 8.53
CA THR A 171 13.29 13.59 9.82
C THR A 171 13.78 12.15 9.95
N GLU A 172 14.72 11.90 10.87
CA GLU A 172 15.12 10.55 11.25
C GLU A 172 13.93 9.70 11.70
N ALA A 173 12.95 10.28 12.38
CA ALA A 173 11.74 9.60 12.81
C ALA A 173 10.96 9.00 11.63
N THR A 174 10.89 9.71 10.49
CA THR A 174 10.31 9.19 9.25
C THR A 174 11.28 8.25 8.53
N HIS A 175 12.57 8.62 8.46
CA HIS A 175 13.59 7.85 7.76
C HIS A 175 13.67 6.41 8.26
N ARG A 176 13.53 6.16 9.55
CA ARG A 176 13.54 4.82 10.15
C ARG A 176 12.51 3.86 9.52
N PHE A 177 11.38 4.38 9.07
CA PHE A 177 10.33 3.57 8.42
C PHE A 177 10.61 3.32 6.95
N VAL A 178 11.32 4.22 6.28
CA VAL A 178 11.45 4.23 4.81
C VAL A 178 12.88 4.01 4.30
N ALA A 179 13.88 3.97 5.16
CA ALA A 179 15.29 3.78 4.79
C ALA A 179 15.56 2.62 3.80
N PRO A 180 14.85 1.47 3.91
CA PRO A 180 15.00 0.39 2.96
C PRO A 180 14.47 0.69 1.54
N LEU A 181 13.54 1.64 1.43
CA LEU A 181 12.77 1.94 0.23
C LEU A 181 13.34 3.11 -0.55
N VAL A 182 14.02 4.03 0.16
CA VAL A 182 14.45 5.30 -0.41
C VAL A 182 15.96 5.39 -0.61
N GLU A 183 16.35 6.07 -1.65
CA GLU A 183 17.67 6.66 -1.77
C GLU A 183 17.64 7.99 -1.04
N SER A 184 18.54 8.19 -0.08
CA SER A 184 18.58 9.41 0.73
C SER A 184 20.00 9.87 0.96
N ARG A 185 20.16 11.18 1.10
CA ARG A 185 21.40 11.84 1.49
C ARG A 185 21.24 12.35 2.93
N ASP A 186 22.22 12.12 3.76
CA ASP A 186 22.27 12.69 5.10
C ASP A 186 22.41 14.23 5.01
N ALA A 187 21.42 14.93 5.55
CA ALA A 187 21.40 16.39 5.63
C ALA A 187 21.97 16.91 6.96
N GLY A 188 22.37 16.00 7.86
CA GLY A 188 22.97 16.32 9.15
C GLY A 188 21.97 16.75 10.22
N MET A 189 22.51 17.28 11.32
CA MET A 189 21.75 17.78 12.45
C MET A 189 21.31 19.22 12.18
N LEU A 190 19.99 19.44 12.05
CA LEU A 190 19.43 20.75 11.75
C LEU A 190 18.88 21.43 13.01
N GLU A 191 19.24 22.69 13.22
CA GLU A 191 18.66 23.52 14.26
C GLU A 191 17.27 24.01 13.82
N LEU A 192 16.26 23.66 14.60
CA LEU A 192 14.90 24.08 14.34
C LEU A 192 14.53 25.29 15.22
N LYS A 193 14.20 26.41 14.62
CA LYS A 193 13.83 27.65 15.35
C LYS A 193 12.77 27.36 16.42
N GLY A 194 13.11 27.59 17.70
CA GLY A 194 12.23 27.38 18.87
C GLY A 194 12.21 25.93 19.39
N LYS A 195 13.14 25.06 18.99
CA LYS A 195 13.50 23.83 19.70
C LYS A 195 14.86 23.96 20.36
N ALA A 196 15.01 23.31 21.51
CA ALA A 196 16.30 23.25 22.21
C ALA A 196 17.21 22.17 21.58
N ASP A 197 16.61 21.12 21.05
CA ASP A 197 17.30 19.97 20.46
C ASP A 197 17.36 20.08 18.94
N THR A 198 18.47 19.70 18.36
CA THR A 198 18.65 19.54 16.90
C THR A 198 17.89 18.30 16.41
N VAL A 199 17.47 18.30 15.15
CA VAL A 199 16.78 17.17 14.51
C VAL A 199 17.62 16.65 13.36
N HIS A 200 17.92 15.36 13.37
CA HIS A 200 18.61 14.71 12.26
C HIS A 200 17.67 14.59 11.05
N ALA A 201 18.13 15.04 9.90
CA ALA A 201 17.34 15.11 8.68
C ALA A 201 18.01 14.38 7.50
N PHE A 202 17.18 13.92 6.56
CA PHE A 202 17.61 13.24 5.35
C PHE A 202 16.89 13.84 4.15
N GLU A 203 17.62 14.12 3.08
CA GLU A 203 17.06 14.49 1.79
C GLU A 203 16.79 13.21 0.99
N VAL A 204 15.52 13.00 0.61
CA VAL A 204 15.12 11.86 -0.22
C VAL A 204 15.37 12.20 -1.68
N THR A 205 16.24 11.45 -2.34
CA THR A 205 16.63 11.66 -3.74
C THR A 205 15.90 10.76 -4.73
N GLY A 206 15.27 9.68 -4.24
CA GLY A 206 14.52 8.75 -5.08
C GLY A 206 14.08 7.50 -4.33
N LEU A 207 13.47 6.58 -5.07
CA LEU A 207 13.12 5.24 -4.59
C LEU A 207 14.14 4.25 -5.10
N LYS A 208 14.57 3.32 -4.26
CA LYS A 208 15.47 2.22 -4.66
C LYS A 208 14.78 1.33 -5.69
N PRO A 209 15.46 0.91 -6.76
CA PRO A 209 14.89 0.01 -7.76
C PRO A 209 14.41 -1.30 -7.13
N GLY A 210 13.17 -1.68 -7.40
CA GLY A 210 12.58 -2.93 -6.88
C GLY A 210 12.22 -2.93 -5.40
N ALA A 211 12.34 -1.81 -4.71
CA ALA A 211 11.92 -1.70 -3.32
C ALA A 211 10.40 -1.81 -3.21
N THR A 212 9.93 -2.95 -2.75
CA THR A 212 8.57 -3.14 -2.25
C THR A 212 8.56 -2.90 -0.76
N SER A 213 7.41 -2.45 -0.22
CA SER A 213 7.26 -2.23 1.24
C SER A 213 7.74 -3.45 2.01
N PRO A 214 8.76 -3.35 2.86
CA PRO A 214 9.27 -4.49 3.58
C PRO A 214 8.25 -4.89 4.64
N ARG A 215 7.56 -6.01 4.41
CA ARG A 215 6.92 -6.74 5.49
C ARG A 215 8.04 -7.36 6.33
N GLY A 216 8.46 -6.67 7.38
CA GLY A 216 9.56 -7.12 8.25
C GLY A 216 9.83 -6.13 9.37
N LEU A 217 10.82 -6.44 10.19
CA LEU A 217 11.33 -5.56 11.23
C LEU A 217 11.93 -4.30 10.61
N ALA A 218 11.45 -3.13 10.99
CA ALA A 218 12.01 -1.86 10.52
C ALA A 218 13.52 -1.81 10.83
N GLY A 219 14.33 -1.76 9.78
CA GLY A 219 15.79 -1.68 9.88
C GLY A 219 16.53 -3.03 10.04
N ILE A 220 15.82 -4.17 9.98
CA ILE A 220 16.43 -5.50 9.96
C ILE A 220 16.01 -6.20 8.67
N HIS A 221 16.94 -6.33 7.73
CA HIS A 221 16.72 -7.02 6.47
C HIS A 221 17.46 -8.36 6.47
N SER A 222 16.75 -9.43 6.16
CA SER A 222 17.35 -10.70 5.80
C SER A 222 17.10 -10.98 4.32
N PRO A 223 18.07 -11.48 3.57
CA PRO A 223 17.80 -12.08 2.27
C PRO A 223 16.80 -13.24 2.44
N MET A 224 16.13 -13.62 1.37
CA MET A 224 15.29 -14.82 1.37
C MET A 224 16.19 -16.04 1.57
N ILE A 225 15.85 -16.90 2.53
CA ILE A 225 16.65 -18.07 2.89
C ILE A 225 15.87 -19.35 2.58
N GLY A 226 16.56 -20.36 2.02
CA GLY A 226 16.04 -21.72 1.85
C GLY A 226 14.87 -21.82 0.86
N ARG A 227 14.76 -20.90 -0.11
CA ARG A 227 13.68 -20.87 -1.13
C ARG A 227 14.23 -20.71 -2.56
N ASP A 228 15.52 -20.92 -2.76
CA ASP A 228 16.17 -20.73 -4.06
C ASP A 228 15.60 -21.66 -5.13
N ASP A 229 15.32 -22.92 -4.79
CA ASP A 229 14.71 -23.91 -5.70
C ASP A 229 13.30 -23.50 -6.13
N GLN A 230 12.49 -22.99 -5.19
CA GLN A 230 11.15 -22.54 -5.50
C GLN A 230 11.17 -21.27 -6.37
N LEU A 231 12.07 -20.35 -6.11
CA LEU A 231 12.28 -19.16 -6.93
C LEU A 231 12.79 -19.52 -8.33
N ALA A 232 13.77 -20.41 -8.43
CA ALA A 232 14.30 -20.90 -9.70
C ALA A 232 13.20 -21.60 -10.52
N ARG A 233 12.36 -22.40 -9.87
CA ARG A 233 11.22 -23.08 -10.52
C ARG A 233 10.19 -22.08 -11.05
N LEU A 234 9.81 -21.05 -10.28
CA LEU A 234 8.93 -19.97 -10.73
C LEU A 234 9.53 -19.21 -11.92
N SER A 235 10.82 -18.90 -11.86
CA SER A 235 11.54 -18.21 -12.94
C SER A 235 11.61 -19.02 -14.22
N ALA A 236 11.80 -20.34 -14.10
CA ALA A 236 11.74 -21.25 -15.25
C ALA A 236 10.33 -21.30 -15.88
N LEU A 237 9.28 -21.35 -15.06
CA LEU A 237 7.89 -21.31 -15.54
C LEU A 237 7.56 -20.00 -16.24
N PHE A 238 8.06 -18.87 -15.77
CA PHE A 238 7.92 -17.58 -16.45
C PHE A 238 8.63 -17.58 -17.80
N SER A 239 9.84 -18.15 -17.88
CA SER A 239 10.56 -18.30 -19.15
C SER A 239 9.79 -19.12 -20.17
N VAL A 240 9.13 -20.19 -19.73
CA VAL A 240 8.26 -21.02 -20.58
C VAL A 240 7.01 -20.23 -21.02
N ALA A 241 6.39 -19.49 -20.11
CA ALA A 241 5.20 -18.68 -20.43
C ALA A 241 5.50 -17.59 -21.48
N ARG A 242 6.70 -16.98 -21.45
CA ARG A 242 7.15 -16.05 -22.48
C ARG A 242 7.12 -16.65 -23.90
N ALA A 243 7.26 -17.95 -24.04
CA ALA A 243 7.13 -18.68 -25.30
C ALA A 243 5.66 -19.00 -25.66
N ARG A 244 4.69 -18.30 -25.08
CA ARG A 244 3.24 -18.49 -25.27
C ARG A 244 2.74 -19.87 -24.82
N GLN A 245 3.34 -20.41 -23.78
CA GLN A 245 2.88 -21.60 -23.10
C GLN A 245 2.51 -21.23 -21.66
N GLY A 246 1.28 -20.81 -21.47
CA GLY A 246 0.81 -20.34 -20.16
C GLY A 246 0.97 -21.41 -19.07
N ARG A 247 1.15 -20.96 -17.86
CA ARG A 247 1.35 -21.83 -16.69
C ARG A 247 0.46 -21.39 -15.55
N ILE A 248 -0.07 -22.38 -14.84
CA ILE A 248 -0.80 -22.16 -13.59
C ILE A 248 0.03 -22.74 -12.46
N VAL A 249 0.20 -21.96 -11.41
CA VAL A 249 1.03 -22.31 -10.27
C VAL A 249 0.21 -22.14 -8.98
N SER A 250 0.14 -23.19 -8.18
CA SER A 250 -0.40 -23.12 -6.83
C SER A 250 0.74 -23.09 -5.81
N VAL A 251 0.86 -22.02 -5.04
CA VAL A 251 1.84 -21.90 -3.95
C VAL A 251 1.13 -22.15 -2.63
N LEU A 252 1.39 -23.28 -2.02
CA LEU A 252 0.72 -23.77 -0.82
C LEU A 252 1.66 -23.71 0.39
N GLY A 253 1.14 -23.34 1.55
CA GLY A 253 1.92 -23.36 2.78
C GLY A 253 1.21 -22.66 3.94
N GLU A 254 1.69 -22.95 5.15
CA GLU A 254 1.13 -22.44 6.39
C GLU A 254 1.28 -20.91 6.53
N PRO A 255 0.53 -20.27 7.44
CA PRO A 255 0.71 -18.86 7.76
C PRO A 255 2.15 -18.55 8.17
N GLY A 256 2.69 -17.44 7.65
CA GLY A 256 4.03 -17.00 8.01
C GLY A 256 5.20 -17.76 7.37
N ILE A 257 4.94 -18.79 6.54
CA ILE A 257 5.97 -19.64 5.93
C ILE A 257 6.78 -18.94 4.82
N GLY A 258 6.37 -17.72 4.40
CA GLY A 258 7.09 -16.94 3.41
C GLY A 258 6.48 -16.91 2.01
N LYS A 259 5.19 -17.25 1.80
CA LYS A 259 4.52 -17.20 0.48
C LYS A 259 4.63 -15.82 -0.18
N SER A 260 4.24 -14.77 0.51
CA SER A 260 4.31 -13.40 -0.03
C SER A 260 5.76 -12.92 -0.22
N ARG A 261 6.71 -13.41 0.59
CA ARG A 261 8.13 -13.12 0.40
C ARG A 261 8.66 -13.73 -0.89
N LEU A 262 8.33 -15.00 -1.15
CA LEU A 262 8.68 -15.68 -2.39
C LEU A 262 8.12 -14.94 -3.61
N LEU A 263 6.87 -14.45 -3.54
CA LEU A 263 6.26 -13.66 -4.62
C LEU A 263 6.99 -12.32 -4.84
N ALA A 264 7.41 -11.65 -3.78
CA ALA A 264 8.16 -10.40 -3.89
C ALA A 264 9.54 -10.60 -4.57
N GLU A 265 10.27 -11.65 -4.19
CA GLU A 265 11.54 -12.01 -4.84
C GLU A 265 11.32 -12.45 -6.29
N PHE A 266 10.24 -13.19 -6.56
CA PHE A 266 9.88 -13.58 -7.92
C PHE A 266 9.51 -12.37 -8.78
N ARG A 267 8.80 -11.38 -8.24
CA ARG A 267 8.51 -10.13 -8.94
C ARG A 267 9.79 -9.39 -9.35
N ALA A 268 10.76 -9.31 -8.44
CA ALA A 268 12.07 -8.73 -8.74
C ALA A 268 12.80 -9.51 -9.84
N ALA A 269 12.78 -10.84 -9.77
CA ALA A 269 13.36 -11.71 -10.81
C ALA A 269 12.67 -11.54 -12.16
N VAL A 270 11.33 -11.46 -12.21
CA VAL A 270 10.56 -11.21 -13.44
C VAL A 270 10.94 -9.86 -14.05
N THR A 271 11.01 -8.80 -13.25
CA THR A 271 11.41 -7.45 -13.72
C THR A 271 12.84 -7.45 -14.28
N ALA A 272 13.75 -8.20 -13.66
CA ALA A 272 15.12 -8.35 -14.16
C ALA A 272 15.21 -9.16 -15.47
N MET A 273 14.35 -10.18 -15.65
CA MET A 273 14.29 -10.99 -16.87
C MET A 273 13.59 -10.27 -18.02
N ASP A 274 12.56 -9.49 -17.73
CA ASP A 274 11.78 -8.73 -18.69
C ASP A 274 11.19 -7.47 -18.05
N PRO A 275 11.82 -6.29 -18.25
CA PRO A 275 11.34 -5.03 -17.69
C PRO A 275 9.95 -4.60 -18.17
N HIS A 276 9.45 -5.18 -19.27
CA HIS A 276 8.12 -4.89 -19.82
C HIS A 276 7.06 -5.86 -19.32
N ALA A 277 7.45 -6.91 -18.59
CA ALA A 277 6.50 -7.87 -18.03
C ALA A 277 5.49 -7.18 -17.11
N GLN A 278 4.22 -7.54 -17.26
CA GLN A 278 3.15 -6.98 -16.48
C GLN A 278 2.90 -7.82 -15.23
N TRP A 279 2.77 -7.14 -14.09
CA TRP A 279 2.42 -7.77 -12.83
C TRP A 279 1.03 -7.31 -12.40
N VAL A 280 0.08 -8.25 -12.40
CA VAL A 280 -1.32 -8.02 -12.03
C VAL A 280 -1.59 -8.82 -10.75
N GLU A 281 -2.02 -8.15 -9.70
CA GLU A 281 -2.17 -8.74 -8.37
C GLU A 281 -3.55 -8.44 -7.78
N GLY A 282 -4.19 -9.45 -7.23
CA GLY A 282 -5.40 -9.34 -6.43
C GLY A 282 -5.27 -10.16 -5.15
N ARG A 283 -5.86 -9.67 -4.06
CA ARG A 283 -5.79 -10.31 -2.75
C ARG A 283 -7.17 -10.62 -2.20
N CYS A 284 -7.33 -11.86 -1.69
CA CYS A 284 -8.49 -12.21 -0.89
C CYS A 284 -8.32 -11.75 0.55
N LEU A 285 -9.38 -11.18 1.12
CA LEU A 285 -9.41 -10.69 2.50
C LEU A 285 -10.32 -11.58 3.35
N SER A 286 -9.98 -11.79 4.61
CA SER A 286 -10.74 -12.66 5.51
C SER A 286 -12.22 -12.25 5.67
N TYR A 287 -12.53 -10.98 5.52
CA TYR A 287 -13.90 -10.45 5.51
C TYR A 287 -14.48 -10.34 4.09
N GLY A 288 -13.67 -10.52 3.06
CA GLY A 288 -14.06 -10.46 1.65
C GLY A 288 -14.91 -11.64 1.18
N GLN A 289 -15.01 -12.73 1.95
CA GLN A 289 -15.84 -13.90 1.60
C GLN A 289 -17.33 -13.55 1.40
N ALA A 290 -17.81 -12.50 2.05
CA ALA A 290 -19.18 -12.01 1.90
C ALA A 290 -19.33 -11.01 0.73
N LEU A 291 -18.24 -10.58 0.10
CA LEU A 291 -18.24 -9.61 -0.99
C LEU A 291 -18.02 -10.33 -2.33
N PRO A 292 -19.04 -10.42 -3.18
CA PRO A 292 -18.90 -11.10 -4.47
C PRO A 292 -17.81 -10.45 -5.34
N TYR A 293 -17.02 -11.27 -6.04
CA TYR A 293 -15.97 -10.86 -6.98
C TYR A 293 -14.80 -10.11 -6.36
N HIS A 294 -14.56 -10.19 -5.05
CA HIS A 294 -13.56 -9.35 -4.38
C HIS A 294 -12.17 -9.41 -5.04
N VAL A 295 -11.58 -10.60 -5.18
CA VAL A 295 -10.25 -10.74 -5.82
C VAL A 295 -10.28 -10.39 -7.30
N VAL A 296 -11.39 -10.60 -7.98
CA VAL A 296 -11.56 -10.25 -9.40
C VAL A 296 -11.57 -8.73 -9.57
N LEU A 297 -12.22 -8.00 -8.66
CA LEU A 297 -12.21 -6.54 -8.62
C LEU A 297 -10.77 -6.01 -8.45
N ASP A 298 -10.00 -6.59 -7.53
CA ASP A 298 -8.60 -6.21 -7.32
C ASP A 298 -7.75 -6.47 -8.56
N LEU A 299 -7.91 -7.64 -9.21
CA LEU A 299 -7.21 -7.96 -10.45
C LEU A 299 -7.53 -6.97 -11.56
N VAL A 300 -8.80 -6.61 -11.74
CA VAL A 300 -9.20 -5.62 -12.76
C VAL A 300 -8.64 -4.24 -12.42
N ARG A 301 -8.69 -3.81 -11.17
CA ARG A 301 -8.06 -2.56 -10.73
C ARG A 301 -6.56 -2.55 -11.00
N SER A 302 -5.86 -3.60 -10.58
CA SER A 302 -4.43 -3.77 -10.80
C SER A 302 -4.07 -3.74 -12.28
N MET A 303 -4.87 -4.40 -13.13
CA MET A 303 -4.69 -4.47 -14.58
C MET A 303 -4.72 -3.09 -15.27
N PHE A 304 -5.53 -2.17 -14.76
CA PHE A 304 -5.70 -0.83 -15.31
C PHE A 304 -5.07 0.28 -14.44
N GLY A 305 -4.25 -0.08 -13.45
CA GLY A 305 -3.55 0.86 -12.58
C GLY A 305 -4.49 1.72 -11.74
N VAL A 306 -5.67 1.17 -11.37
CA VAL A 306 -6.65 1.84 -10.50
C VAL A 306 -6.27 1.57 -9.05
N SER A 307 -6.04 2.64 -8.27
CA SER A 307 -5.79 2.52 -6.83
C SER A 307 -6.99 1.89 -6.11
N ALA A 308 -6.73 1.16 -5.02
CA ALA A 308 -7.79 0.64 -4.15
C ALA A 308 -8.64 1.76 -3.52
N SER A 309 -8.07 2.96 -3.37
CA SER A 309 -8.69 4.16 -2.82
C SER A 309 -9.26 5.11 -3.89
N ALA A 310 -9.07 4.79 -5.20
CA ALA A 310 -9.58 5.63 -6.27
C ALA A 310 -11.09 5.81 -6.15
N ASP A 311 -11.54 7.05 -6.28
CA ASP A 311 -12.96 7.36 -6.34
C ASP A 311 -13.59 6.88 -7.67
N GLU A 312 -14.92 7.01 -7.79
CA GLU A 312 -15.62 6.57 -8.99
C GLU A 312 -15.17 7.32 -10.25
N PRO A 313 -15.03 8.67 -10.28
CA PRO A 313 -14.52 9.40 -11.43
C PRO A 313 -13.12 8.98 -11.86
N GLU A 314 -12.21 8.74 -10.92
CA GLU A 314 -10.85 8.28 -11.19
C GLU A 314 -10.85 6.87 -11.77
N THR A 315 -11.63 5.96 -11.15
CA THR A 315 -11.81 4.58 -11.62
C THR A 315 -12.36 4.56 -13.05
N ARG A 316 -13.39 5.36 -13.32
CA ARG A 316 -14.00 5.52 -14.63
C ARG A 316 -13.01 6.02 -15.67
N ALA A 317 -12.26 7.06 -15.32
CA ALA A 317 -11.28 7.66 -16.22
C ALA A 317 -10.12 6.69 -16.54
N ALA A 318 -9.57 6.00 -15.53
CA ALA A 318 -8.46 5.06 -15.70
C ALA A 318 -8.90 3.85 -16.53
N LEU A 319 -10.03 3.23 -16.19
CA LEU A 319 -10.60 2.10 -16.94
C LEU A 319 -10.88 2.48 -18.40
N GLY A 320 -11.52 3.64 -18.62
CA GLY A 320 -11.87 4.10 -19.96
C GLY A 320 -10.65 4.42 -20.82
N ARG A 321 -9.61 5.07 -20.26
CA ARG A 321 -8.34 5.30 -20.97
C ARG A 321 -7.64 3.99 -21.26
N GLY A 322 -7.47 3.13 -20.27
CA GLY A 322 -6.75 1.88 -20.41
C GLY A 322 -7.39 0.95 -21.45
N LEU A 323 -8.72 0.82 -21.47
CA LEU A 323 -9.41 -0.01 -22.46
C LEU A 323 -9.37 0.58 -23.87
N ARG A 324 -9.48 1.89 -24.03
CA ARG A 324 -9.33 2.54 -25.36
C ARG A 324 -7.92 2.35 -25.92
N ASP A 325 -6.91 2.56 -25.09
CA ASP A 325 -5.51 2.31 -25.48
C ASP A 325 -5.28 0.84 -25.84
N LEU A 326 -5.87 -0.08 -25.07
CA LEU A 326 -5.67 -1.51 -25.23
C LEU A 326 -6.40 -2.10 -26.45
N LEU A 327 -7.66 -1.71 -26.68
CA LEU A 327 -8.59 -2.35 -27.60
C LEU A 327 -9.02 -1.48 -28.79
N GLY A 328 -8.63 -0.20 -28.82
CA GLY A 328 -9.06 0.73 -29.87
C GLY A 328 -10.59 0.83 -29.96
N GLU A 329 -11.16 0.65 -31.14
CA GLU A 329 -12.61 0.74 -31.35
C GLU A 329 -13.41 -0.35 -30.59
N GLY A 330 -12.79 -1.45 -30.20
CA GLY A 330 -13.42 -2.56 -29.46
C GLY A 330 -13.59 -2.34 -27.96
N TRP A 331 -13.25 -1.15 -27.43
CA TRP A 331 -13.20 -0.86 -25.98
C TRP A 331 -14.58 -0.83 -25.30
N ALA A 332 -15.64 -0.46 -26.03
CA ALA A 332 -16.93 -0.09 -25.43
C ALA A 332 -17.64 -1.28 -24.73
N GLU A 333 -17.59 -2.47 -25.30
CA GLU A 333 -18.21 -3.65 -24.69
C GLU A 333 -17.50 -4.08 -23.40
N PRO A 334 -16.18 -4.29 -23.39
CA PRO A 334 -15.45 -4.56 -22.13
C PRO A 334 -15.61 -3.44 -21.09
N TYR A 335 -15.63 -2.18 -21.51
CA TYR A 335 -15.86 -1.05 -20.60
C TYR A 335 -17.22 -1.12 -19.91
N THR A 336 -18.28 -1.46 -20.65
CA THR A 336 -19.62 -1.61 -20.08
C THR A 336 -19.64 -2.62 -18.93
N TYR A 337 -19.05 -3.80 -19.13
CA TYR A 337 -19.13 -4.86 -18.12
C TYR A 337 -18.09 -4.72 -17.01
N LEU A 338 -16.87 -4.30 -17.30
CA LEU A 338 -15.86 -4.04 -16.28
C LEU A 338 -16.20 -2.80 -15.46
N GLY A 339 -16.78 -1.76 -16.09
CA GLY A 339 -17.27 -0.59 -15.38
C GLY A 339 -18.41 -0.93 -14.42
N HIS A 340 -19.37 -1.76 -14.85
CA HIS A 340 -20.42 -2.26 -13.96
C HIS A 340 -19.86 -3.09 -12.80
N LEU A 341 -18.90 -3.98 -13.09
CA LEU A 341 -18.21 -4.78 -12.07
C LEU A 341 -17.50 -3.89 -11.03
N LEU A 342 -16.86 -2.80 -11.47
CA LEU A 342 -16.21 -1.82 -10.61
C LEU A 342 -17.16 -0.75 -10.04
N SER A 343 -18.48 -0.88 -10.25
CA SER A 343 -19.50 0.06 -9.79
C SER A 343 -19.31 1.49 -10.33
N VAL A 344 -18.80 1.62 -11.56
CA VAL A 344 -18.65 2.89 -12.26
C VAL A 344 -20.00 3.33 -12.82
N GLN A 345 -20.30 4.62 -12.74
CA GLN A 345 -21.47 5.20 -13.37
C GLN A 345 -21.33 5.15 -14.90
N LEU A 346 -22.18 4.37 -15.53
CA LEU A 346 -22.19 4.16 -16.98
C LEU A 346 -23.20 5.07 -17.67
N GLU A 347 -22.99 5.34 -18.97
CA GLU A 347 -23.95 6.03 -19.81
C GLU A 347 -25.27 5.23 -19.89
N PRO A 348 -26.44 5.91 -20.06
CA PRO A 348 -27.76 5.27 -20.04
C PRO A 348 -27.91 4.08 -21.00
N GLU A 349 -27.31 4.17 -22.17
CA GLU A 349 -27.33 3.07 -23.16
C GLU A 349 -26.57 1.83 -22.70
N MET A 350 -25.42 2.02 -22.04
CA MET A 350 -24.61 0.94 -21.47
C MET A 350 -25.34 0.31 -20.28
N GLN A 351 -25.94 1.14 -19.41
CA GLN A 351 -26.73 0.67 -18.27
C GLN A 351 -27.95 -0.15 -18.72
N ALA A 352 -28.62 0.25 -19.80
CA ALA A 352 -29.74 -0.50 -20.37
C ALA A 352 -29.32 -1.90 -20.88
N ARG A 353 -28.12 -2.05 -21.44
CA ARG A 353 -27.59 -3.36 -21.86
C ARG A 353 -27.42 -4.31 -20.67
N ILE A 354 -26.99 -3.80 -19.53
CA ILE A 354 -26.81 -4.61 -18.32
C ILE A 354 -28.14 -5.08 -17.78
N SER A 355 -29.15 -4.19 -17.72
CA SER A 355 -30.48 -4.51 -17.19
C SER A 355 -31.22 -5.59 -18.02
N THR A 356 -30.85 -5.80 -19.28
CA THR A 356 -31.41 -6.85 -20.14
C THR A 356 -30.77 -8.22 -19.93
N LEU A 357 -29.64 -8.33 -19.19
CA LEU A 357 -28.90 -9.56 -18.96
C LEU A 357 -29.55 -10.40 -17.85
N GLN A 358 -30.54 -11.18 -18.16
CA GLN A 358 -31.15 -12.13 -17.22
C GLN A 358 -30.20 -13.28 -16.91
N GLY A 359 -29.38 -13.17 -15.82
CA GLY A 359 -28.53 -14.25 -15.31
C GLY A 359 -27.23 -14.51 -16.09
N GLU A 360 -26.91 -13.76 -17.14
CA GLU A 360 -25.68 -13.94 -17.93
C GLU A 360 -24.54 -12.97 -17.58
N THR A 361 -24.69 -12.16 -16.55
CA THR A 361 -23.76 -11.11 -16.18
C THR A 361 -22.33 -11.66 -15.93
N MET A 362 -22.21 -12.79 -15.23
CA MET A 362 -20.91 -13.43 -14.98
C MET A 362 -20.18 -13.82 -16.29
N LYS A 363 -20.90 -14.35 -17.27
CA LYS A 363 -20.30 -14.72 -18.59
C LYS A 363 -19.74 -13.47 -19.29
N ARG A 364 -20.41 -12.34 -19.17
CA ARG A 364 -19.96 -11.06 -19.75
C ARG A 364 -18.74 -10.52 -19.03
N TYR A 365 -18.69 -10.62 -17.70
CA TYR A 365 -17.48 -10.29 -16.94
C TYR A 365 -16.30 -11.14 -17.38
N VAL A 366 -16.47 -12.47 -17.40
CA VAL A 366 -15.44 -13.41 -17.86
C VAL A 366 -14.96 -13.06 -19.27
N SER A 367 -15.87 -12.83 -20.21
CA SER A 367 -15.52 -12.46 -21.59
C SER A 367 -14.74 -11.15 -21.68
N SER A 368 -15.14 -10.13 -20.89
CA SER A 368 -14.48 -8.81 -20.87
C SER A 368 -13.09 -8.88 -20.26
N ILE A 369 -12.94 -9.61 -19.15
CA ILE A 369 -11.63 -9.86 -18.52
C ILE A 369 -10.73 -10.67 -19.46
N ALA A 370 -11.27 -11.72 -20.07
CA ALA A 370 -10.55 -12.53 -21.05
C ALA A 370 -10.02 -11.70 -22.24
N THR A 371 -10.86 -10.77 -22.74
CA THR A 371 -10.47 -9.85 -23.81
C THR A 371 -9.32 -8.94 -23.37
N ALA A 372 -9.39 -8.40 -22.18
CA ALA A 372 -8.32 -7.55 -21.62
C ALA A 372 -7.02 -8.34 -21.41
N ILE A 373 -7.08 -9.54 -20.81
CA ILE A 373 -5.91 -10.41 -20.61
C ILE A 373 -5.26 -10.77 -21.95
N ARG A 374 -6.03 -11.17 -22.96
CA ARG A 374 -5.49 -11.48 -24.29
C ARG A 374 -4.77 -10.28 -24.91
N ALA A 375 -5.38 -9.12 -24.86
CA ALA A 375 -4.82 -7.93 -25.47
C ALA A 375 -3.55 -7.43 -24.73
N GLN A 376 -3.57 -7.44 -23.39
CA GLN A 376 -2.40 -7.07 -22.61
C GLN A 376 -1.26 -8.07 -22.76
N SER A 377 -1.55 -9.37 -22.66
CA SER A 377 -0.53 -10.43 -22.81
C SER A 377 0.05 -10.51 -24.23
N ALA A 378 -0.67 -10.03 -25.24
CA ALA A 378 -0.13 -9.88 -26.59
C ALA A 378 0.94 -8.79 -26.69
N ARG A 379 0.88 -7.75 -25.84
CA ARG A 379 1.86 -6.65 -25.78
C ARG A 379 3.11 -7.03 -24.98
N ALA A 380 2.91 -7.70 -23.84
CA ALA A 380 4.00 -8.13 -22.96
C ALA A 380 3.60 -9.34 -22.11
N PRO A 381 4.55 -10.21 -21.72
CA PRO A 381 4.27 -11.33 -20.82
C PRO A 381 3.65 -10.85 -19.52
N MET A 382 2.73 -11.66 -18.95
CA MET A 382 1.99 -11.27 -17.76
C MET A 382 2.18 -12.30 -16.63
N VAL A 383 2.32 -11.78 -15.40
CA VAL A 383 2.15 -12.57 -14.18
C VAL A 383 0.89 -12.10 -13.48
N LEU A 384 -0.07 -13.02 -13.31
CA LEU A 384 -1.33 -12.78 -12.64
C LEU A 384 -1.30 -13.49 -11.29
N VAL A 385 -1.42 -12.75 -10.20
CA VAL A 385 -1.29 -13.26 -8.83
C VAL A 385 -2.61 -13.13 -8.09
N CYS A 386 -3.08 -14.24 -7.52
CA CYS A 386 -4.21 -14.28 -6.61
C CYS A 386 -3.69 -14.70 -5.22
N GLU A 387 -3.58 -13.74 -4.29
CA GLU A 387 -3.10 -14.02 -2.94
C GLU A 387 -4.22 -14.43 -1.99
N ASP A 388 -3.86 -15.32 -1.06
CA ASP A 388 -4.69 -15.75 0.07
C ASP A 388 -6.05 -16.35 -0.32
N LEU A 389 -6.08 -17.18 -1.37
CA LEU A 389 -7.30 -17.78 -1.94
C LEU A 389 -8.17 -18.58 -0.94
N HIS A 390 -7.63 -19.01 0.19
CA HIS A 390 -8.44 -19.62 1.26
C HIS A 390 -9.53 -18.67 1.80
N TRP A 391 -9.45 -17.36 1.49
CA TRP A 391 -10.46 -16.35 1.79
C TRP A 391 -11.30 -15.94 0.57
N ALA A 392 -11.18 -16.64 -0.58
CA ALA A 392 -11.92 -16.29 -1.79
C ALA A 392 -13.43 -16.48 -1.62
N ASP A 393 -14.20 -15.60 -2.25
CA ASP A 393 -15.65 -15.74 -2.39
C ASP A 393 -16.02 -16.67 -3.56
N PRO A 394 -17.20 -17.31 -3.54
CA PRO A 394 -17.62 -18.26 -4.57
C PRO A 394 -17.65 -17.66 -5.99
N ALA A 395 -18.12 -16.42 -6.14
CA ALA A 395 -18.23 -15.77 -7.46
C ALA A 395 -16.86 -15.47 -8.07
N SER A 396 -15.88 -15.11 -7.23
CA SER A 396 -14.48 -14.98 -7.66
C SER A 396 -13.91 -16.33 -8.12
N VAL A 397 -14.14 -17.40 -7.35
CA VAL A 397 -13.65 -18.76 -7.72
C VAL A 397 -14.23 -19.22 -9.04
N ASP A 398 -15.54 -19.07 -9.23
CA ASP A 398 -16.22 -19.45 -10.48
C ASP A 398 -15.70 -18.63 -11.68
N THR A 399 -15.43 -17.34 -11.48
CA THR A 399 -14.85 -16.46 -12.51
C THR A 399 -13.43 -16.89 -12.88
N LEU A 400 -12.58 -17.16 -11.89
CA LEU A 400 -11.20 -17.59 -12.11
C LEU A 400 -11.13 -18.98 -12.79
N LEU A 401 -12.01 -19.92 -12.41
CA LEU A 401 -12.14 -21.21 -13.08
C LEU A 401 -12.56 -21.08 -14.54
N ALA A 402 -13.48 -20.17 -14.84
CA ALA A 402 -13.91 -19.89 -16.19
C ALA A 402 -12.82 -19.21 -17.05
N LEU A 403 -11.92 -18.43 -16.43
CA LEU A 403 -10.78 -17.79 -17.09
C LEU A 403 -9.58 -18.74 -17.27
N ALA A 404 -9.45 -19.75 -16.42
CA ALA A 404 -8.28 -20.63 -16.38
C ALA A 404 -7.96 -21.28 -17.75
N PRO A 405 -8.91 -21.86 -18.53
CA PRO A 405 -8.61 -22.44 -19.83
C PRO A 405 -7.96 -21.48 -20.82
N LEU A 406 -8.32 -20.19 -20.73
CA LEU A 406 -7.74 -19.17 -21.60
C LEU A 406 -6.23 -19.02 -21.41
N MET A 407 -5.73 -19.23 -20.19
CA MET A 407 -4.35 -18.91 -19.83
C MET A 407 -3.35 -19.88 -20.44
N ALA A 408 -3.77 -21.09 -20.83
CA ALA A 408 -2.89 -22.12 -21.37
C ALA A 408 -2.13 -21.71 -22.64
N ASP A 409 -2.78 -20.93 -23.50
CA ASP A 409 -2.25 -20.53 -24.82
C ASP A 409 -1.69 -19.10 -24.84
N LEU A 410 -1.63 -18.45 -23.69
CA LEU A 410 -1.17 -17.06 -23.56
C LEU A 410 0.20 -16.99 -22.86
N PRO A 411 0.98 -15.93 -23.09
CA PRO A 411 2.21 -15.68 -22.32
C PRO A 411 1.89 -15.19 -20.90
N VAL A 412 1.21 -16.04 -20.11
CA VAL A 412 0.71 -15.72 -18.77
C VAL A 412 1.18 -16.78 -17.77
N VAL A 413 1.70 -16.33 -16.62
CA VAL A 413 1.83 -17.17 -15.43
C VAL A 413 0.75 -16.75 -14.44
N CYS A 414 -0.18 -17.66 -14.15
CA CYS A 414 -1.18 -17.44 -13.12
C CYS A 414 -0.72 -18.10 -11.81
N ILE A 415 -0.58 -17.34 -10.74
CA ILE A 415 -0.12 -17.82 -9.44
C ILE A 415 -1.25 -17.68 -8.43
N ALA A 416 -1.58 -18.76 -7.78
CA ALA A 416 -2.57 -18.84 -6.72
C ALA A 416 -1.89 -19.18 -5.39
N THR A 417 -1.93 -18.30 -4.40
CA THR A 417 -1.41 -18.64 -3.07
C THR A 417 -2.53 -19.03 -2.12
N SER A 418 -2.33 -20.08 -1.34
CA SER A 418 -3.32 -20.54 -0.37
C SER A 418 -2.69 -21.28 0.81
N ARG A 419 -3.48 -21.47 1.87
CA ARG A 419 -3.24 -22.50 2.87
C ARG A 419 -3.83 -23.82 2.40
N VAL A 420 -3.44 -24.92 3.03
CA VAL A 420 -4.03 -26.24 2.76
C VAL A 420 -5.34 -26.37 3.54
N GLU A 421 -6.34 -25.61 3.14
CA GLU A 421 -7.68 -25.61 3.75
C GLU A 421 -8.70 -26.20 2.78
N ARG A 422 -8.85 -27.52 2.79
CA ARG A 422 -9.69 -28.26 1.83
C ARG A 422 -11.19 -27.91 1.86
N ARG A 423 -11.66 -27.26 2.91
CA ARG A 423 -13.05 -26.80 3.08
C ARG A 423 -13.27 -25.37 2.57
N ALA A 424 -12.20 -24.63 2.33
CA ALA A 424 -12.31 -23.27 1.82
C ALA A 424 -12.75 -23.26 0.35
N GLU A 425 -13.55 -22.27 -0.07
CA GLU A 425 -13.99 -22.11 -1.45
C GLU A 425 -12.81 -22.02 -2.45
N GLY A 426 -11.75 -21.32 -2.07
CA GLY A 426 -10.53 -21.23 -2.88
C GLY A 426 -9.87 -22.57 -3.19
N TRP A 427 -10.15 -23.62 -2.39
CA TRP A 427 -9.65 -24.97 -2.68
C TRP A 427 -10.26 -25.57 -3.95
N ARG A 428 -11.49 -25.17 -4.31
CA ARG A 428 -12.15 -25.55 -5.58
C ARG A 428 -11.36 -25.05 -6.79
N LEU A 429 -10.73 -23.88 -6.70
CA LEU A 429 -9.88 -23.37 -7.78
C LEU A 429 -8.65 -24.28 -7.98
N ILE A 430 -8.00 -24.70 -6.89
CA ILE A 430 -6.81 -25.56 -6.95
C ILE A 430 -7.17 -26.95 -7.51
N THR A 431 -8.28 -27.53 -7.06
CA THR A 431 -8.73 -28.85 -7.58
C THR A 431 -9.24 -28.75 -9.01
N GLY A 432 -10.05 -27.74 -9.33
CA GLY A 432 -10.60 -27.56 -10.68
C GLY A 432 -9.50 -27.25 -11.72
N THR A 433 -8.49 -26.47 -11.35
CA THR A 433 -7.34 -26.26 -12.24
C THR A 433 -6.50 -27.51 -12.43
N ARG A 434 -6.37 -28.36 -11.42
CA ARG A 434 -5.70 -29.68 -11.54
C ARG A 434 -6.42 -30.59 -12.55
N ASP A 435 -7.75 -30.64 -12.48
CA ASP A 435 -8.56 -31.45 -13.37
C ASP A 435 -8.52 -30.95 -14.83
N LEU A 436 -8.42 -29.63 -15.02
CA LEU A 436 -8.40 -28.97 -16.33
C LEU A 436 -7.02 -29.03 -17.02
N PHE A 437 -5.93 -28.92 -16.27
CA PHE A 437 -4.59 -28.65 -16.81
C PHE A 437 -3.61 -29.81 -16.63
N GLY A 438 -3.88 -30.79 -15.76
CA GLY A 438 -2.97 -31.92 -15.54
C GLY A 438 -1.53 -31.45 -15.31
N ASP A 439 -0.64 -31.81 -16.25
CA ASP A 439 0.80 -31.51 -16.17
C ASP A 439 1.15 -30.02 -16.36
N ALA A 440 0.25 -29.18 -16.86
CA ALA A 440 0.47 -27.75 -17.00
C ALA A 440 0.25 -27.00 -15.67
N LEU A 441 -0.37 -27.64 -14.66
CA LEU A 441 -0.43 -27.13 -13.29
C LEU A 441 0.85 -27.49 -12.54
N THR A 442 1.47 -26.49 -11.94
CA THR A 442 2.61 -26.69 -11.03
C THR A 442 2.19 -26.40 -9.61
N GLU A 443 2.36 -27.37 -8.71
CA GLU A 443 2.16 -27.17 -7.29
C GLU A 443 3.52 -26.97 -6.60
N ILE A 444 3.68 -25.85 -5.90
CA ILE A 444 4.83 -25.52 -5.08
C ILE A 444 4.38 -25.51 -3.63
N ARG A 445 4.88 -26.43 -2.83
CA ARG A 445 4.66 -26.44 -1.39
C ARG A 445 5.82 -25.78 -0.69
N LEU A 446 5.50 -24.88 0.23
CA LEU A 446 6.47 -24.29 1.13
C LEU A 446 6.38 -25.02 2.47
N ASP A 447 7.36 -25.88 2.69
CA ASP A 447 7.54 -26.56 3.97
C ASP A 447 8.30 -25.64 4.95
N PRO A 448 8.29 -25.92 6.25
CA PRO A 448 9.16 -25.25 7.21
C PRO A 448 10.62 -25.19 6.75
N LEU A 449 11.32 -24.13 7.09
CA LEU A 449 12.75 -24.01 6.81
C LEU A 449 13.53 -25.15 7.48
N SER A 450 14.58 -25.63 6.82
CA SER A 450 15.51 -26.57 7.43
C SER A 450 16.15 -25.98 8.69
N SER A 451 16.72 -26.83 9.54
CA SER A 451 17.45 -26.35 10.72
C SER A 451 18.64 -25.47 10.34
N GLU A 452 19.29 -25.72 9.22
CA GLU A 452 20.40 -24.94 8.69
C GLU A 452 19.92 -23.57 8.17
N ASP A 453 18.85 -23.56 7.36
CA ASP A 453 18.24 -22.33 6.87
C ASP A 453 17.71 -21.45 8.01
N SER A 454 17.10 -22.06 9.01
CA SER A 454 16.61 -21.37 10.20
C SER A 454 17.76 -20.72 10.99
N ARG A 455 18.91 -21.41 11.14
CA ARG A 455 20.09 -20.81 11.76
C ARG A 455 20.63 -19.65 10.94
N THR A 456 20.67 -19.79 9.63
CA THR A 456 21.10 -18.74 8.70
C THR A 456 20.17 -17.53 8.78
N LEU A 457 18.84 -17.75 8.83
CA LEU A 457 17.87 -16.69 9.01
C LEU A 457 18.08 -15.93 10.33
N VAL A 458 18.21 -16.67 11.44
CA VAL A 458 18.49 -16.08 12.75
C VAL A 458 19.81 -15.30 12.74
N ALA A 459 20.86 -15.83 12.13
CA ALA A 459 22.15 -15.16 12.03
C ALA A 459 22.07 -13.85 11.21
N ASN A 460 21.33 -13.85 10.10
CA ASN A 460 21.15 -12.68 9.25
C ASN A 460 20.28 -11.59 9.91
N LEU A 461 19.23 -11.99 10.61
CA LEU A 461 18.36 -11.06 11.32
C LEU A 461 19.02 -10.48 12.58
N LEU A 462 19.84 -11.31 13.20
CA LEU A 462 20.46 -11.02 14.47
C LEU A 462 21.93 -10.63 14.30
N GLN A 463 22.48 -10.04 13.36
CA GLN A 463 23.90 -9.60 13.36
C GLN A 463 24.38 -9.11 14.76
N ILE A 464 23.89 -9.81 15.80
CA ILE A 464 24.02 -9.54 17.22
C ILE A 464 25.19 -10.40 17.70
N GLU A 465 26.31 -9.77 17.91
CA GLU A 465 27.55 -10.44 18.37
C GLU A 465 27.40 -11.15 19.73
N SER A 466 26.35 -10.83 20.52
CA SER A 466 26.26 -11.24 21.93
C SER A 466 25.02 -12.05 22.31
N LEU A 467 24.24 -12.58 21.35
CA LEU A 467 23.08 -13.40 21.72
C LEU A 467 23.52 -14.75 22.32
N PRO A 468 23.11 -15.10 23.55
CA PRO A 468 23.48 -16.37 24.17
C PRO A 468 23.05 -17.55 23.30
N VAL A 469 23.91 -18.57 23.21
CA VAL A 469 23.66 -19.79 22.42
C VAL A 469 22.32 -20.45 22.86
N ALA A 470 22.06 -20.49 24.15
CA ALA A 470 20.84 -21.07 24.71
C ALA A 470 19.57 -20.33 24.22
N THR A 471 19.60 -18.99 24.15
CA THR A 471 18.48 -18.19 23.63
C THR A 471 18.29 -18.43 22.13
N ARG A 472 19.38 -18.52 21.37
CA ARG A 472 19.33 -18.83 19.93
C ARG A 472 18.69 -20.19 19.67
N GLU A 473 19.13 -21.23 20.37
CA GLU A 473 18.57 -22.58 20.23
C GLU A 473 17.11 -22.63 20.68
N LEU A 474 16.72 -21.87 21.70
CA LEU A 474 15.33 -21.75 22.11
C LEU A 474 14.45 -21.12 21.02
N ILE A 475 14.93 -20.04 20.37
CA ILE A 475 14.23 -19.41 19.23
C ILE A 475 14.04 -20.43 18.11
N LEU A 476 15.11 -21.11 17.71
CA LEU A 476 15.10 -22.11 16.64
C LEU A 476 14.14 -23.26 16.93
N THR A 477 14.15 -23.77 18.16
CA THR A 477 13.29 -24.88 18.58
C THR A 477 11.82 -24.48 18.54
N LYS A 478 11.47 -23.28 19.04
CA LYS A 478 10.08 -22.80 19.07
C LYS A 478 9.56 -22.30 17.73
N ALA A 479 10.45 -21.84 16.85
CA ALA A 479 10.08 -21.40 15.52
C ALA A 479 9.68 -22.55 14.60
N GLU A 480 10.14 -23.77 14.86
CA GLU A 480 9.84 -24.97 14.05
C GLU A 480 10.01 -24.72 12.53
N GLY A 481 10.99 -23.89 12.16
CA GLY A 481 11.24 -23.51 10.77
C GLY A 481 10.28 -22.48 10.18
N ASN A 482 9.45 -21.81 10.97
CA ASN A 482 8.57 -20.73 10.52
C ASN A 482 9.32 -19.37 10.55
N PRO A 483 9.62 -18.74 9.38
CA PRO A 483 10.38 -17.49 9.33
C PRO A 483 9.71 -16.35 10.09
N PHE A 484 8.38 -16.23 9.97
CA PHE A 484 7.64 -15.15 10.61
C PHE A 484 7.66 -15.26 12.15
N PHE A 485 7.70 -16.48 12.68
CA PHE A 485 7.87 -16.67 14.11
C PHE A 485 9.23 -16.15 14.59
N VAL A 486 10.30 -16.44 13.84
CA VAL A 486 11.64 -15.91 14.14
C VAL A 486 11.64 -14.39 14.16
N GLU A 487 11.07 -13.76 13.13
CA GLU A 487 10.96 -12.28 13.03
C GLU A 487 10.17 -11.69 14.21
N GLU A 488 9.04 -12.28 14.59
CA GLU A 488 8.21 -11.80 15.70
C GLU A 488 8.88 -11.99 17.07
N VAL A 489 9.66 -13.07 17.26
CA VAL A 489 10.45 -13.21 18.48
C VAL A 489 11.53 -12.14 18.57
N ILE A 490 12.23 -11.87 17.49
CA ILE A 490 13.25 -10.81 17.46
C ILE A 490 12.63 -9.44 17.75
N ARG A 491 11.49 -9.15 17.14
CA ARG A 491 10.73 -7.92 17.41
C ARG A 491 10.35 -7.83 18.89
N MET A 492 9.88 -8.92 19.47
CA MET A 492 9.57 -8.97 20.90
C MET A 492 10.81 -8.70 21.78
N LEU A 493 11.98 -9.19 21.38
CA LEU A 493 13.24 -8.93 22.10
C LEU A 493 13.63 -7.46 22.04
N VAL A 494 13.46 -6.82 20.87
CA VAL A 494 13.71 -5.38 20.68
C VAL A 494 12.71 -4.54 21.47
N ASP A 495 11.41 -4.84 21.38
CA ASP A 495 10.34 -4.12 22.08
C ASP A 495 10.47 -4.22 23.63
N ARG A 496 11.15 -5.25 24.12
CA ARG A 496 11.45 -5.44 25.56
C ARG A 496 12.75 -4.76 26.02
N GLY A 497 13.50 -4.16 25.13
CA GLY A 497 14.83 -3.65 25.43
C GLY A 497 15.81 -4.77 25.87
N LEU A 498 15.58 -5.99 25.39
CA LEU A 498 16.48 -7.13 25.61
C LEU A 498 17.56 -7.20 24.52
N ILE A 499 17.31 -6.54 23.41
CA ILE A 499 18.21 -6.27 22.32
C ILE A 499 18.11 -4.77 22.04
N GLU A 500 19.25 -4.09 22.09
CA GLU A 500 19.35 -2.66 21.88
C GLU A 500 20.30 -2.37 20.72
N ARG A 501 20.04 -1.27 20.01
CA ARG A 501 20.90 -0.83 18.92
C ARG A 501 21.94 0.14 19.46
N HIS A 502 23.22 -0.21 19.30
CA HIS A 502 24.35 0.65 19.56
C HIS A 502 25.10 0.90 18.26
N ASP A 503 25.11 2.14 17.79
CA ASP A 503 25.60 2.52 16.47
C ASP A 503 24.90 1.69 15.36
N ASP A 504 25.65 0.92 14.57
CA ASP A 504 25.13 0.05 13.51
C ASP A 504 24.97 -1.42 13.93
N ARG A 505 25.12 -1.74 15.21
CA ARG A 505 25.07 -3.12 15.72
C ARG A 505 23.97 -3.31 16.74
N TRP A 506 23.38 -4.49 16.72
CA TRP A 506 22.44 -4.92 17.74
C TRP A 506 23.17 -5.69 18.83
N ILE A 507 22.95 -5.33 20.10
CA ILE A 507 23.59 -5.93 21.26
C ILE A 507 22.54 -6.52 22.19
N ALA A 508 22.71 -7.77 22.59
CA ALA A 508 21.84 -8.41 23.58
C ALA A 508 22.23 -7.96 25.00
N THR A 509 21.23 -7.59 25.80
CA THR A 509 21.43 -7.29 27.22
C THR A 509 21.49 -8.58 28.05
N GLU A 510 22.08 -8.53 29.25
CA GLU A 510 22.17 -9.70 30.14
C GLU A 510 20.80 -10.32 30.46
N LYS A 511 19.74 -9.54 30.42
CA LYS A 511 18.36 -9.98 30.70
C LYS A 511 17.78 -10.92 29.63
N VAL A 512 18.40 -11.01 28.46
CA VAL A 512 17.92 -11.87 27.36
C VAL A 512 18.00 -13.37 27.72
N ALA A 513 18.88 -13.77 28.61
CA ALA A 513 19.06 -15.17 29.01
C ALA A 513 17.88 -15.75 29.82
N SER A 514 17.06 -14.91 30.43
CA SER A 514 15.93 -15.33 31.29
C SER A 514 14.55 -15.16 30.63
N ILE A 515 14.51 -15.03 29.30
CA ILE A 515 13.25 -14.76 28.61
C ILE A 515 12.39 -16.01 28.41
N GLU A 516 11.11 -15.88 28.65
CA GLU A 516 10.09 -16.83 28.22
C GLU A 516 9.58 -16.44 26.81
N ILE A 517 9.80 -17.34 25.85
CA ILE A 517 9.29 -17.22 24.48
C ILE A 517 8.02 -18.06 24.37
N PRO A 518 6.86 -17.51 23.97
CA PRO A 518 5.63 -18.28 23.76
C PRO A 518 5.84 -19.42 22.76
N ASP A 519 5.07 -20.52 22.94
CA ASP A 519 5.23 -21.72 22.11
C ASP A 519 4.59 -21.59 20.72
N THR A 520 3.69 -20.61 20.55
CA THR A 520 2.96 -20.42 19.30
C THR A 520 3.03 -18.98 18.80
N LEU A 521 2.93 -18.80 17.47
CA LEU A 521 2.81 -17.50 16.85
C LEU A 521 1.63 -16.69 17.42
N GLN A 522 0.49 -17.36 17.64
CA GLN A 522 -0.67 -16.73 18.25
C GLN A 522 -0.37 -16.26 19.69
N GLY A 523 0.35 -17.05 20.47
CA GLY A 523 0.79 -16.68 21.81
C GLY A 523 1.72 -15.46 21.81
N LEU A 524 2.62 -15.39 20.83
CA LEU A 524 3.50 -14.22 20.63
C LEU A 524 2.71 -12.96 20.34
N LEU A 525 1.77 -13.02 19.41
CA LEU A 525 0.92 -11.88 19.05
C LEU A 525 0.01 -11.48 20.24
N LEU A 526 -0.57 -12.43 20.95
CA LEU A 526 -1.36 -12.17 22.16
C LEU A 526 -0.52 -11.51 23.26
N ALA A 527 0.70 -11.98 23.49
CA ALA A 527 1.61 -11.37 24.47
C ALA A 527 1.97 -9.92 24.13
N ARG A 528 2.01 -9.54 22.85
CA ARG A 528 2.16 -8.14 22.41
C ARG A 528 0.90 -7.33 22.65
N ILE A 529 -0.26 -7.87 22.30
CA ILE A 529 -1.57 -7.25 22.52
C ILE A 529 -1.79 -6.99 24.02
N ASP A 530 -1.44 -7.96 24.87
CA ASP A 530 -1.63 -7.86 26.32
C ASP A 530 -0.75 -6.81 27.01
N ARG A 531 0.29 -6.33 26.35
CA ARG A 531 1.15 -5.23 26.83
C ARG A 531 0.68 -3.86 26.44
N LEU A 532 -0.23 -3.76 25.50
CA LEU A 532 -0.81 -2.47 25.15
C LEU A 532 -1.55 -1.90 26.37
N PRO A 533 -1.55 -0.57 26.52
CA PRO A 533 -2.40 0.08 27.49
C PRO A 533 -3.84 -0.42 27.38
N PRO A 534 -4.59 -0.51 28.48
CA PRO A 534 -5.94 -1.07 28.48
C PRO A 534 -6.86 -0.48 27.41
N GLU A 535 -6.77 0.82 27.15
CA GLU A 535 -7.55 1.52 26.13
C GLU A 535 -7.13 1.12 24.70
N SER A 536 -5.83 1.07 24.43
CA SER A 536 -5.32 0.61 23.13
C SER A 536 -5.67 -0.85 22.86
N ARG A 537 -5.64 -1.70 23.89
CA ARG A 537 -6.05 -3.10 23.81
C ARG A 537 -7.54 -3.24 23.51
N ARG A 538 -8.39 -2.43 24.18
CA ARG A 538 -9.83 -2.39 23.91
C ARG A 538 -10.09 -1.94 22.47
N THR A 539 -9.45 -0.88 22.04
CA THR A 539 -9.53 -0.36 20.68
C THR A 539 -9.16 -1.42 19.64
N LEU A 540 -8.04 -2.11 19.84
CA LEU A 540 -7.58 -3.17 18.94
C LEU A 540 -8.57 -4.34 18.89
N ARG A 541 -9.15 -4.75 20.02
CA ARG A 541 -10.18 -5.80 20.06
C ARG A 541 -11.42 -5.43 19.27
N VAL A 542 -11.89 -4.19 19.39
CA VAL A 542 -13.03 -3.70 18.61
C VAL A 542 -12.66 -3.61 17.12
N ALA A 543 -11.49 -3.05 16.79
CA ALA A 543 -11.00 -2.97 15.44
C ALA A 543 -10.85 -4.34 14.77
N SER A 544 -10.43 -5.38 15.50
CA SER A 544 -10.27 -6.74 14.98
C SER A 544 -11.57 -7.38 14.50
N VAL A 545 -12.72 -6.94 15.02
CA VAL A 545 -14.05 -7.39 14.60
C VAL A 545 -14.49 -6.68 13.32
N ILE A 546 -14.04 -5.44 13.13
CA ILE A 546 -14.40 -4.65 11.94
C ILE A 546 -13.59 -5.13 10.72
N GLY A 547 -12.33 -5.48 10.89
CA GLY A 547 -11.43 -5.93 9.82
C GLY A 547 -10.12 -5.13 9.76
N ARG A 548 -9.37 -5.29 8.64
CA ARG A 548 -8.06 -4.65 8.47
C ARG A 548 -8.14 -3.18 8.05
N GLN A 549 -9.19 -2.82 7.34
CA GLN A 549 -9.44 -1.46 6.86
C GLN A 549 -10.83 -1.04 7.32
N PHE A 550 -10.93 0.08 7.99
CA PHE A 550 -12.20 0.60 8.49
C PHE A 550 -12.13 2.12 8.68
N ALA A 551 -13.28 2.76 8.52
CA ALA A 551 -13.41 4.17 8.86
C ALA A 551 -13.27 4.35 10.39
N VAL A 552 -12.45 5.31 10.80
CA VAL A 552 -12.21 5.58 12.23
C VAL A 552 -13.52 5.93 12.94
N SER A 553 -14.41 6.67 12.27
CA SER A 553 -15.75 7.00 12.79
C SER A 553 -16.60 5.77 13.15
N LEU A 554 -16.41 4.65 12.45
CA LEU A 554 -17.07 3.39 12.79
C LEU A 554 -16.50 2.80 14.07
N LEU A 555 -15.16 2.81 14.21
CA LEU A 555 -14.49 2.33 15.40
C LEU A 555 -14.85 3.18 16.63
N GLU A 556 -14.87 4.50 16.50
CA GLU A 556 -15.28 5.43 17.56
C GLU A 556 -16.69 5.14 18.06
N ARG A 557 -17.66 4.99 17.17
CA ARG A 557 -19.04 4.63 17.53
C ARG A 557 -19.13 3.30 18.28
N LEU A 558 -18.32 2.32 17.88
CA LEU A 558 -18.31 1.00 18.55
C LEU A 558 -17.61 1.07 19.92
N LEU A 559 -16.64 1.96 20.10
CA LEU A 559 -15.96 2.18 21.37
C LEU A 559 -16.83 2.96 22.38
N GLU A 560 -17.71 3.86 21.90
CA GLU A 560 -18.65 4.64 22.72
C GLU A 560 -19.84 3.82 23.22
N VAL A 561 -20.20 2.72 22.56
CA VAL A 561 -21.21 1.79 23.05
C VAL A 561 -20.71 1.16 24.33
N LYS A 562 -21.05 1.78 25.47
CA LYS A 562 -20.86 1.18 26.80
C LYS A 562 -21.63 -0.13 26.82
N THR A 563 -20.92 -1.25 26.97
CA THR A 563 -21.54 -2.51 27.37
C THR A 563 -22.28 -2.26 28.68
N ALA A 564 -23.61 -2.23 28.61
CA ALA A 564 -24.50 -2.22 29.77
C ALA A 564 -24.35 -3.52 30.54
#